data_561e56e4ca1c1cde0b2af93136c58f06
#
_entry.id   561e56e4ca1c1cde0b2af93136c58f06
#
_cell.length_a   1.000
_cell.length_b   1.000
_cell.length_c   1.000
_cell.angle_alpha   90.00
_cell.angle_beta   90.00
_cell.angle_gamma   90.00
#
_symmetry.space_group_name_H-M   'P 1'
#
loop_
_entity.id
_entity.type
_entity.pdbx_description
1 polymer ?
#
loop_
_entity_poly.entity_id
_entity_poly.type
_entity_poly.pdbx_seq_one_letter_code
_entity_poly.pdbx_strand_id
1 'polypeptide(L)'
;MRSRYSAFARGDGQYLLNTWHPLTRPEALELDTTITWRRLDIVRTEHGGLLDKEGVVEFIAHYREDGIAGWQHEVSRFLKADRRWYYLDAAPDASAA
;
A
#
# COMPACT_ATOMS: atom_id res chain seq x y z
N MET A 1 3.01 5.85 1.28
CA MET A 1 3.14 4.37 1.31
C MET A 1 3.73 3.85 2.60
N ARG A 2 4.77 4.48 3.12
CA ARG A 2 5.43 3.97 4.34
C ARG A 2 4.50 3.90 5.54
N SER A 3 3.62 4.89 5.72
CA SER A 3 2.68 4.87 6.83
C SER A 3 1.68 3.73 6.70
N ARG A 4 1.28 3.39 5.47
CA ARG A 4 0.39 2.26 5.25
C ARG A 4 1.09 0.93 5.52
N TYR A 5 2.36 0.81 5.11
CA TYR A 5 3.15 -0.37 5.45
C TYR A 5 3.25 -0.55 6.97
N SER A 6 3.52 0.54 7.68
CA SER A 6 3.57 0.49 9.15
C SER A 6 2.23 0.07 9.74
N ALA A 7 1.12 0.54 9.16
CA ALA A 7 -0.21 0.14 9.61
C ALA A 7 -0.46 -1.35 9.38
N PHE A 8 -0.04 -1.91 8.24
CA PHE A 8 -0.10 -3.35 8.01
C PHE A 8 0.72 -4.10 9.06
N ALA A 9 1.93 -3.62 9.33
CA ALA A 9 2.82 -4.27 10.29
C ALA A 9 2.25 -4.26 11.71
N ARG A 10 1.50 -3.22 12.07
CA ARG A 10 0.88 -3.09 13.39
C ARG A 10 -0.52 -3.69 13.45
N GLY A 11 -1.09 -4.11 12.33
CA GLY A 11 -2.47 -4.58 12.29
C GLY A 11 -3.49 -3.46 12.45
N ASP A 12 -3.15 -2.24 12.01
CA ASP A 12 -4.04 -1.08 12.15
C ASP A 12 -4.98 -0.97 10.94
N GLY A 13 -6.02 -1.80 10.95
CA GLY A 13 -6.99 -1.83 9.86
C GLY A 13 -7.77 -0.52 9.71
N GLN A 14 -8.02 0.19 10.80
CA GLN A 14 -8.76 1.44 10.75
C GLN A 14 -7.97 2.50 9.97
N TYR A 15 -6.66 2.60 10.21
CA TYR A 15 -5.82 3.53 9.48
C TYR A 15 -5.81 3.19 7.98
N LEU A 16 -5.74 1.90 7.65
CA LEU A 16 -5.74 1.47 6.25
C LEU A 16 -7.04 1.85 5.57
N LEU A 17 -8.19 1.67 6.22
CA LEU A 17 -9.48 2.09 5.69
C LEU A 17 -9.59 3.61 5.57
N ASN A 18 -9.12 4.34 6.57
CA ASN A 18 -9.19 5.81 6.56
C ASN A 18 -8.32 6.44 5.47
N THR A 19 -7.27 5.75 5.04
CA THR A 19 -6.37 6.24 3.98
C THR A 19 -6.64 5.57 2.64
N TRP A 20 -7.73 4.84 2.51
CA TRP A 20 -8.16 4.20 1.27
C TRP A 20 -9.21 5.07 0.61
N HIS A 21 -9.05 5.35 -0.68
CA HIS A 21 -9.97 6.24 -1.39
C HIS A 21 -11.39 5.69 -1.38
N PRO A 22 -12.40 6.54 -1.11
CA PRO A 22 -13.80 6.06 -1.01
C PRO A 22 -14.32 5.29 -2.21
N LEU A 23 -13.81 5.60 -3.41
CA LEU A 23 -14.26 4.91 -4.63
C LEU A 23 -13.94 3.42 -4.63
N THR A 24 -12.90 3.02 -3.93
CA THR A 24 -12.43 1.63 -3.93
C THR A 24 -12.36 1.02 -2.54
N ARG A 25 -12.68 1.80 -1.51
CA ARG A 25 -12.61 1.35 -0.12
C ARG A 25 -13.55 0.19 0.13
N PRO A 26 -13.05 -0.94 0.67
CA PRO A 26 -13.93 -2.03 1.08
C PRO A 26 -14.70 -1.65 2.35
N GLU A 27 -15.81 -2.33 2.60
CA GLU A 27 -16.61 -2.07 3.81
C GLU A 27 -15.85 -2.51 5.07
N ALA A 28 -15.10 -3.59 4.97
CA ALA A 28 -14.32 -4.13 6.07
C ALA A 28 -13.01 -4.66 5.55
N LEU A 29 -12.02 -4.70 6.42
CA LEU A 29 -10.68 -5.16 6.07
C LEU A 29 -10.23 -6.15 7.12
N GLU A 30 -9.96 -7.38 6.70
CA GLU A 30 -9.36 -8.39 7.56
C GLU A 30 -7.86 -8.47 7.27
N LEU A 31 -7.07 -8.40 8.31
CA LEU A 31 -5.62 -8.51 8.19
C LEU A 31 -5.19 -9.92 8.61
N ASP A 32 -4.29 -10.51 7.82
CA ASP A 32 -3.77 -11.82 8.11
C ASP A 32 -2.74 -11.71 9.23
N THR A 33 -3.08 -12.23 10.41
CA THR A 33 -2.21 -12.16 11.58
C THR A 33 -1.07 -13.15 11.54
N THR A 34 -1.05 -14.07 10.56
CA THR A 34 0.04 -15.03 10.42
C THR A 34 1.23 -14.44 9.67
N ILE A 35 1.04 -13.30 9.05
CA ILE A 35 2.09 -12.61 8.30
C ILE A 35 2.81 -11.62 9.19
N THR A 36 4.14 -11.73 9.25
CA THR A 36 4.99 -10.76 9.92
C THR A 36 5.72 -9.95 8.86
N TRP A 37 5.42 -8.65 8.78
CA TRP A 37 6.07 -7.75 7.84
C TRP A 37 7.47 -7.39 8.33
N ARG A 38 8.46 -7.48 7.44
CA ARG A 38 9.88 -7.35 7.82
C ARG A 38 10.53 -6.09 7.27
N ARG A 39 10.30 -5.77 6.00
CA ARG A 39 11.00 -4.67 5.35
C ARG A 39 10.20 -4.17 4.15
N LEU A 40 10.27 -2.88 3.92
CA LEU A 40 9.69 -2.24 2.74
C LEU A 40 10.80 -1.61 1.91
N ASP A 41 10.89 -2.01 0.63
CA ASP A 41 11.78 -1.41 -0.32
C ASP A 41 10.96 -0.61 -1.33
N ILE A 42 11.17 0.69 -1.38
CA ILE A 42 10.56 1.54 -2.39
C ILE A 42 11.43 1.47 -3.64
N VAL A 43 10.87 0.96 -4.72
CA VAL A 43 11.59 0.78 -5.97
C VAL A 43 11.60 2.07 -6.80
N ARG A 44 10.43 2.70 -6.94
CA ARG A 44 10.33 3.99 -7.62
C ARG A 44 9.04 4.69 -7.23
N THR A 45 9.03 6.00 -7.46
CA THR A 45 7.83 6.81 -7.32
C THR A 45 7.67 7.63 -8.59
N GLU A 46 6.42 7.90 -8.98
CA GLU A 46 6.10 8.78 -10.09
C GLU A 46 5.05 9.77 -9.62
N HIS A 47 5.20 11.04 -10.03
CA HIS A 47 4.31 12.08 -9.60
C HIS A 47 4.29 12.15 -8.05
N GLY A 48 3.18 12.53 -7.46
CA GLY A 48 3.09 12.58 -5.99
C GLY A 48 3.72 13.83 -5.40
N GLY A 49 4.11 14.79 -6.23
CA GLY A 49 4.65 16.06 -5.76
C GLY A 49 3.56 16.97 -5.23
N LEU A 50 3.97 18.14 -4.74
CA LEU A 50 3.08 19.07 -4.08
C LEU A 50 1.89 19.50 -4.95
N LEU A 51 2.10 19.63 -6.26
CA LEU A 51 1.07 20.07 -7.19
C LEU A 51 0.38 18.93 -7.93
N ASP A 52 0.81 17.70 -7.70
CA ASP A 52 0.22 16.55 -8.36
C ASP A 52 -1.02 16.09 -7.60
N LYS A 53 -2.00 15.58 -8.36
CA LYS A 53 -3.22 14.99 -7.79
C LYS A 53 -3.20 13.48 -7.85
N GLU A 54 -2.20 12.91 -8.51
CA GLU A 54 -2.01 11.48 -8.67
C GLU A 54 -0.59 11.12 -8.32
N GLY A 55 -0.40 9.91 -7.85
CA GLY A 55 0.93 9.40 -7.56
C GLY A 55 0.97 7.90 -7.72
N VAL A 56 2.16 7.39 -8.00
CA VAL A 56 2.42 5.96 -8.14
C VAL A 56 3.62 5.61 -7.28
N VAL A 57 3.52 4.52 -6.55
CA VAL A 57 4.63 3.97 -5.78
C VAL A 57 4.77 2.51 -6.12
N GLU A 58 5.94 2.14 -6.62
CA GLU A 58 6.30 0.75 -6.83
C GLU A 58 7.17 0.30 -5.65
N PHE A 59 6.84 -0.83 -5.06
CA PHE A 59 7.54 -1.30 -3.87
C PHE A 59 7.59 -2.81 -3.79
N ILE A 60 8.50 -3.30 -2.96
CA ILE A 60 8.58 -4.70 -2.58
C ILE A 60 8.46 -4.75 -1.06
N ALA A 61 7.46 -5.47 -0.57
CA ALA A 61 7.26 -5.67 0.86
C ALA A 61 7.70 -7.09 1.21
N HIS A 62 8.64 -7.19 2.12
CA HIS A 62 9.18 -8.47 2.56
C HIS A 62 8.46 -8.93 3.83
N TYR A 63 8.10 -10.20 3.87
CA TYR A 63 7.37 -10.74 5.00
C TYR A 63 7.84 -12.15 5.32
N ARG A 64 7.35 -12.65 6.46
CA ARG A 64 7.53 -14.03 6.85
C ARG A 64 6.16 -14.58 7.27
N GLU A 65 5.83 -15.75 6.75
CA GLU A 65 4.59 -16.44 7.08
C GLU A 65 4.92 -17.87 7.46
N ASP A 66 4.55 -18.28 8.66
CA ASP A 66 4.84 -19.62 9.18
C ASP A 66 6.33 -19.97 9.08
N GLY A 67 7.19 -18.99 9.35
CA GLY A 67 8.63 -19.19 9.31
C GLY A 67 9.25 -19.16 7.93
N ILE A 68 8.44 -18.97 6.88
CA ILE A 68 8.92 -18.94 5.50
C ILE A 68 8.95 -17.49 5.02
N ALA A 69 10.11 -17.07 4.52
CA ALA A 69 10.29 -15.74 3.97
C ALA A 69 9.60 -15.62 2.60
N GLY A 70 8.97 -14.48 2.37
CA GLY A 70 8.35 -14.17 1.10
C GLY A 70 8.45 -12.68 0.79
N TRP A 71 7.99 -12.30 -0.38
CA TRP A 71 7.94 -10.90 -0.76
C TRP A 71 6.75 -10.68 -1.69
N GLN A 72 6.27 -9.43 -1.68
CA GLN A 72 5.17 -9.00 -2.51
C GLN A 72 5.60 -7.74 -3.25
N HIS A 73 5.50 -7.77 -4.57
CA HIS A 73 5.76 -6.62 -5.42
C HIS A 73 4.44 -6.02 -5.85
N GLU A 74 4.33 -4.71 -5.74
CA GLU A 74 3.11 -4.01 -6.14
C GLU A 74 3.45 -2.64 -6.70
N VAL A 75 2.61 -2.18 -7.62
CA VAL A 75 2.61 -0.80 -8.09
C VAL A 75 1.28 -0.22 -7.63
N SER A 76 1.33 0.66 -6.65
CA SER A 76 0.12 1.24 -6.05
C SER A 76 -0.17 2.61 -6.64
N ARG A 77 -1.45 2.88 -6.89
CA ARG A 77 -1.90 4.20 -7.32
C ARG A 77 -2.52 4.93 -6.14
N PHE A 78 -2.23 6.23 -6.08
CA PHE A 78 -2.74 7.12 -5.04
C PHE A 78 -3.39 8.32 -5.68
N LEU A 79 -4.46 8.82 -5.04
CA LEU A 79 -5.11 10.07 -5.43
C LEU A 79 -5.07 11.04 -4.27
N LYS A 80 -4.90 12.32 -4.59
CA LYS A 80 -4.92 13.39 -3.61
C LYS A 80 -6.31 14.03 -3.59
N ALA A 81 -6.89 14.13 -2.42
CA ALA A 81 -8.16 14.80 -2.20
C ALA A 81 -8.09 15.58 -0.89
N ASP A 82 -8.54 16.83 -0.90
CA ASP A 82 -8.51 17.71 0.27
C ASP A 82 -7.14 17.75 0.93
N ARG A 83 -6.08 17.83 0.10
CA ARG A 83 -4.68 17.91 0.53
C ARG A 83 -4.16 16.64 1.21
N ARG A 84 -4.90 15.52 1.08
CA ARG A 84 -4.47 14.23 1.63
C ARG A 84 -4.32 13.20 0.54
N TRP A 85 -3.36 12.31 0.70
CA TRP A 85 -3.15 11.21 -0.21
C TRP A 85 -3.93 9.99 0.25
N TYR A 86 -4.62 9.36 -0.71
CA TYR A 86 -5.40 8.15 -0.45
C TYR A 86 -4.95 7.05 -1.40
N TYR A 87 -4.80 5.84 -0.86
CA TYR A 87 -4.56 4.67 -1.68
C TYR A 87 -5.79 4.41 -2.54
N LEU A 88 -5.61 4.22 -3.84
CA LEU A 88 -6.70 3.92 -4.74
C LEU A 88 -6.76 2.41 -5.02
N ASP A 89 -5.73 1.87 -5.64
CA ASP A 89 -5.68 0.45 -6.01
C ASP A 89 -4.25 0.05 -6.40
N ALA A 90 -4.08 -1.24 -6.64
CA ALA A 90 -2.89 -1.74 -7.30
C ALA A 90 -3.05 -1.55 -8.80
N ALA A 91 -2.06 -0.95 -9.43
CA ALA A 91 -2.11 -0.76 -10.87
C ALA A 91 -2.16 -2.12 -11.57
N PRO A 92 -2.96 -2.28 -12.61
CA PRO A 92 -2.91 -3.50 -13.41
C PRO A 92 -1.55 -3.53 -14.10
N ASP A 93 -0.77 -4.46 -13.77
CA ASP A 93 0.53 -4.32 -13.75
C ASP A 93 1.25 -4.74 -14.86
N ALA A 94 2.06 -3.94 -15.08
CA ALA A 94 3.23 -4.27 -15.82
C ALA A 94 3.95 -5.50 -15.33
N SER A 95 3.93 -5.82 -14.10
CA SER A 95 4.59 -7.02 -13.63
C SER A 95 3.86 -8.29 -14.02
N ALA A 96 2.61 -8.16 -14.37
CA ALA A 96 1.84 -9.30 -14.86
C ALA A 96 2.21 -9.68 -16.29
N ALA A 97 2.93 -8.85 -16.94
CA ALA A 97 3.31 -9.10 -18.32
C ALA A 97 4.45 -10.11 -18.41
#